data_718b11bc275ae28cc5e71f8ac3e4fe56
#
_entry.id   718b11bc275ae28cc5e71f8ac3e4fe56
#
_cell.length_a   1.000
_cell.length_b   1.000
_cell.length_c   1.000
_cell.angle_alpha   90.00
_cell.angle_beta   90.00
_cell.angle_gamma   90.00
#
_symmetry.space_group_name_H-M   'P 1'
#
loop_
_entity.id
_entity.type
_entity.pdbx_description
1 polymer ?
#
loop_
_entity_poly.entity_id
_entity_poly.type
_entity_poly.pdbx_seq_one_letter_code
_entity_poly.pdbx_strand_id
1 'polypeptide(L)'
;MKKLVLMILFMTIGITMVSAQNQAEFKFDQITINVGTFPASSPVKKAVFTFTNVGNAPLVINEVIASCGCTIPKYDRRPIAPGQKGSIEITYNGQGKFTGHFKKSITIKSNGRTEMTRIYIEGVMEGGK
;
A
#
# COMPACT_ATOMS: atom_id res chain seq x y z
N MET A 1 -65.14 0.63 -1.23
CA MET A 1 -64.71 1.89 -0.68
C MET A 1 -63.61 1.75 0.39
N LYS A 2 -63.79 0.82 1.31
CA LYS A 2 -62.74 0.55 2.29
C LYS A 2 -61.55 -0.26 1.75
N LYS A 3 -61.69 -0.79 0.58
CA LYS A 3 -60.64 -1.63 -0.05
C LYS A 3 -59.54 -0.85 -0.75
N LEU A 4 -59.76 0.44 -0.97
CA LEU A 4 -58.79 1.31 -1.62
C LEU A 4 -57.71 1.78 -0.67
N VAL A 5 -57.97 1.78 0.63
CA VAL A 5 -57.00 2.22 1.65
C VAL A 5 -55.94 1.18 1.90
N LEU A 6 -56.23 -0.09 1.63
CA LEU A 6 -55.30 -1.17 1.81
C LEU A 6 -54.26 -1.29 0.69
N MET A 7 -54.52 -0.71 -0.47
CA MET A 7 -53.59 -0.70 -1.57
C MET A 7 -52.45 0.30 -1.43
N ILE A 8 -52.64 1.30 -0.62
CA ILE A 8 -51.63 2.34 -0.43
C ILE A 8 -50.55 1.92 0.57
N LEU A 9 -50.87 0.89 1.35
CA LEU A 9 -49.88 0.38 2.33
C LEU A 9 -48.80 -0.52 1.71
N PHE A 10 -48.98 -0.89 0.45
CA PHE A 10 -47.99 -1.63 -0.32
C PHE A 10 -47.06 -0.77 -1.15
N MET A 11 -47.05 0.52 -0.91
CA MET A 11 -45.95 1.34 -1.42
C MET A 11 -44.70 0.98 -0.65
N THR A 12 -44.22 -0.16 -0.93
CA THR A 12 -42.85 -0.53 -1.17
C THR A 12 -41.88 0.49 -0.60
N ILE A 13 -41.46 0.19 0.59
CA ILE A 13 -40.14 0.55 1.02
C ILE A 13 -39.20 -0.14 0.03
N GLY A 14 -38.82 0.60 -0.99
CA GLY A 14 -37.74 0.17 -1.85
C GLY A 14 -36.50 0.13 -1.02
N ILE A 15 -36.23 -1.03 -0.45
CA ILE A 15 -34.95 -1.27 0.19
C ILE A 15 -33.93 -1.35 -0.95
N THR A 16 -33.34 -0.21 -1.24
CA THR A 16 -32.13 -0.21 -2.04
C THR A 16 -31.07 -0.91 -1.22
N MET A 17 -30.90 -2.19 -1.47
CA MET A 17 -29.74 -2.89 -0.98
C MET A 17 -28.51 -2.30 -1.68
N VAL A 18 -27.92 -1.32 -1.04
CA VAL A 18 -26.56 -0.91 -1.41
C VAL A 18 -25.67 -2.05 -0.97
N SER A 19 -25.40 -2.97 -1.89
CA SER A 19 -24.37 -3.97 -1.66
C SER A 19 -23.04 -3.22 -1.61
N ALA A 20 -22.48 -3.08 -0.42
CA ALA A 20 -21.12 -2.61 -0.27
C ALA A 20 -20.23 -3.62 -0.99
N GLN A 21 -19.54 -3.18 -2.05
CA GLN A 21 -18.58 -4.01 -2.74
C GLN A 21 -17.48 -4.42 -1.76
N ASN A 22 -17.20 -5.73 -1.71
CA ASN A 22 -16.09 -6.23 -0.93
C ASN A 22 -14.79 -5.79 -1.59
N GLN A 23 -14.03 -4.96 -0.90
CA GLN A 23 -12.75 -4.46 -1.38
C GLN A 23 -11.71 -4.51 -0.28
N ALA A 24 -10.52 -4.97 -0.65
CA ALA A 24 -9.33 -4.83 0.16
C ALA A 24 -8.85 -3.38 0.13
N GLU A 25 -8.14 -2.96 1.15
CA GLU A 25 -7.60 -1.60 1.21
C GLU A 25 -6.34 -1.57 2.07
N PHE A 26 -5.30 -0.93 1.54
CA PHE A 26 -4.09 -0.66 2.29
C PHE A 26 -4.27 0.51 3.25
N LYS A 27 -3.75 0.34 4.45
CA LYS A 27 -3.45 1.44 5.34
C LYS A 27 -2.01 1.28 5.81
N PHE A 28 -1.12 2.07 5.25
CA PHE A 28 0.28 2.08 5.65
C PHE A 28 0.47 2.90 6.92
N ASP A 29 1.33 2.42 7.82
CA ASP A 29 1.73 3.17 9.01
C ASP A 29 2.53 4.41 8.59
N GLN A 30 3.38 4.25 7.58
CA GLN A 30 4.14 5.32 6.95
C GLN A 30 4.25 5.05 5.45
N ILE A 31 4.06 6.07 4.64
CA ILE A 31 4.26 5.96 3.18
C ILE A 31 5.65 6.42 2.77
N THR A 32 6.37 7.10 3.65
CA THR A 32 7.75 7.53 3.44
C THR A 32 8.58 7.15 4.65
N ILE A 33 9.67 6.43 4.41
CA ILE A 33 10.63 6.09 5.47
C ILE A 33 11.96 6.72 5.13
N ASN A 34 12.48 7.52 6.08
CA ASN A 34 13.80 8.10 6.00
C ASN A 34 14.80 7.17 6.71
N VAL A 35 15.75 6.64 5.96
CA VAL A 35 16.78 5.74 6.50
C VAL A 35 17.96 6.49 7.11
N GLY A 36 17.89 7.82 7.18
CA GLY A 36 18.90 8.65 7.79
C GLY A 36 20.09 8.93 6.88
N THR A 37 21.17 9.35 7.51
CA THR A 37 22.43 9.64 6.83
C THR A 37 23.40 8.48 7.03
N PHE A 38 24.00 8.03 5.96
CA PHE A 38 24.93 6.90 6.00
C PHE A 38 26.08 7.11 5.01
N PRO A 39 27.26 6.51 5.28
CA PRO A 39 28.43 6.67 4.41
C PRO A 39 28.30 5.80 3.15
N ALA A 40 28.91 6.27 2.06
CA ALA A 40 28.98 5.52 0.82
C ALA A 40 29.75 4.20 0.94
N SER A 41 30.56 4.06 2.00
CA SER A 41 31.23 2.81 2.33
C SER A 41 30.31 1.72 2.86
N SER A 42 29.11 2.10 3.32
CA SER A 42 28.04 1.17 3.75
C SER A 42 26.75 1.56 3.03
N PRO A 43 26.66 1.30 1.71
CA PRO A 43 25.63 1.90 0.87
C PRO A 43 24.29 1.19 0.91
N VAL A 44 24.15 0.08 1.63
CA VAL A 44 22.92 -0.71 1.66
C VAL A 44 22.09 -0.32 2.88
N LYS A 45 20.84 0.08 2.64
CA LYS A 45 19.87 0.41 3.69
C LYS A 45 18.55 -0.30 3.43
N LYS A 46 17.90 -0.71 4.51
CA LYS A 46 16.61 -1.38 4.46
C LYS A 46 15.54 -0.55 5.16
N ALA A 47 14.35 -0.56 4.59
CA ALA A 47 13.16 0.02 5.19
C ALA A 47 12.03 -0.99 5.14
N VAL A 48 11.29 -1.13 6.24
CA VAL A 48 10.14 -2.03 6.32
C VAL A 48 8.88 -1.18 6.42
N PHE A 49 8.03 -1.31 5.41
CA PHE A 49 6.73 -0.63 5.36
C PHE A 49 5.67 -1.61 5.84
N THR A 50 5.11 -1.31 6.99
CA THR A 50 4.02 -2.11 7.57
C THR A 50 2.68 -1.52 7.17
N PHE A 51 1.76 -2.37 6.80
CA PHE A 51 0.40 -1.97 6.43
C PHE A 51 -0.63 -2.89 7.07
N THR A 52 -1.85 -2.41 7.15
CA THR A 52 -3.01 -3.18 7.59
C THR A 52 -4.01 -3.23 6.44
N ASN A 53 -4.62 -4.40 6.23
CA ASN A 53 -5.78 -4.48 5.34
C ASN A 53 -7.00 -3.98 6.11
N VAL A 54 -7.39 -2.74 5.84
CA VAL A 54 -8.56 -2.11 6.48
C VAL A 54 -9.83 -2.30 5.65
N GLY A 55 -9.76 -3.06 4.58
CA GLY A 55 -10.91 -3.44 3.77
C GLY A 55 -11.66 -4.63 4.33
N ASN A 56 -12.58 -5.15 3.55
CA ASN A 56 -13.42 -6.29 3.93
C ASN A 56 -13.25 -7.50 3.00
N ALA A 57 -12.19 -7.50 2.21
CA ALA A 57 -11.82 -8.62 1.33
C ALA A 57 -10.31 -8.89 1.46
N PRO A 58 -9.84 -10.10 1.13
CA PRO A 58 -8.40 -10.40 1.17
C PRO A 58 -7.61 -9.48 0.24
N LEU A 59 -6.49 -8.96 0.74
CA LEU A 59 -5.60 -8.08 0.02
C LEU A 59 -4.49 -8.90 -0.63
N VAL A 60 -4.36 -8.79 -1.94
CA VAL A 60 -3.32 -9.47 -2.71
C VAL A 60 -2.44 -8.43 -3.39
N ILE A 61 -1.14 -8.50 -3.14
CA ILE A 61 -0.17 -7.69 -3.85
C ILE A 61 0.18 -8.40 -5.15
N ASN A 62 -0.15 -7.78 -6.27
CA ASN A 62 0.08 -8.34 -7.59
C ASN A 62 1.51 -8.09 -8.07
N GLU A 63 2.02 -6.88 -7.80
CA GLU A 63 3.34 -6.47 -8.28
C GLU A 63 3.85 -5.30 -7.45
N VAL A 64 5.15 -5.26 -7.24
CA VAL A 64 5.83 -4.13 -6.60
C VAL A 64 6.95 -3.68 -7.54
N ILE A 65 6.87 -2.45 -8.01
CA ILE A 65 7.80 -1.90 -9.00
C ILE A 65 8.59 -0.76 -8.36
N ALA A 66 9.91 -0.91 -8.34
CA ALA A 66 10.80 0.17 -7.93
C ALA A 66 11.12 1.08 -9.11
N SER A 67 11.25 2.38 -8.87
CA SER A 67 11.61 3.37 -9.89
C SER A 67 13.09 3.27 -10.32
N CYS A 68 13.88 2.55 -9.57
CA CYS A 68 15.32 2.40 -9.78
C CYS A 68 15.73 0.96 -9.52
N GLY A 69 16.65 0.41 -10.34
CA GLY A 69 17.27 -0.88 -10.09
C GLY A 69 18.10 -0.94 -8.80
N CYS A 70 18.36 0.23 -8.21
CA CYS A 70 19.03 0.37 -6.91
C CYS A 70 18.12 0.03 -5.71
N THR A 71 16.86 -0.21 -5.95
CA THR A 71 15.85 -0.46 -4.91
C THR A 71 15.20 -1.82 -5.18
N ILE A 72 15.31 -2.71 -4.20
CA ILE A 72 14.83 -4.09 -4.34
C ILE A 72 13.70 -4.32 -3.34
N PRO A 73 12.47 -4.57 -3.81
CA PRO A 73 11.35 -4.89 -2.94
C PRO A 73 11.30 -6.38 -2.61
N LYS A 74 10.92 -6.69 -1.38
CA LYS A 74 10.61 -8.05 -0.92
C LYS A 74 9.28 -8.03 -0.19
N TYR A 75 8.36 -8.86 -0.60
CA TYR A 75 7.01 -8.88 -0.06
C TYR A 75 6.40 -10.27 -0.12
N ASP A 76 5.37 -10.47 0.72
CA ASP A 76 4.61 -11.72 0.73
C ASP A 76 3.49 -11.65 -0.33
N ARG A 77 3.39 -12.69 -1.13
CA ARG A 77 2.36 -12.81 -2.19
C ARG A 77 1.08 -13.47 -1.68
N ARG A 78 1.08 -13.96 -0.44
CA ARG A 78 -0.11 -14.59 0.13
C ARG A 78 -1.18 -13.53 0.41
N PRO A 79 -2.47 -13.90 0.25
CA PRO A 79 -3.55 -12.99 0.60
C PRO A 79 -3.48 -12.57 2.08
N ILE A 80 -3.73 -11.30 2.33
CA ILE A 80 -3.76 -10.74 3.67
C ILE A 80 -5.22 -10.52 4.03
N ALA A 81 -5.70 -11.24 5.04
CA ALA A 81 -7.09 -11.19 5.46
C ALA A 81 -7.47 -9.81 6.00
N PRO A 82 -8.75 -9.43 5.94
CA PRO A 82 -9.22 -8.19 6.55
C PRO A 82 -8.80 -8.08 8.02
N GLY A 83 -8.27 -6.92 8.40
CA GLY A 83 -7.77 -6.66 9.74
C GLY A 83 -6.37 -7.17 10.02
N GLN A 84 -5.77 -7.94 9.12
CA GLN A 84 -4.42 -8.47 9.28
C GLN A 84 -3.38 -7.47 8.77
N LYS A 85 -2.18 -7.61 9.28
CA LYS A 85 -1.03 -6.79 8.89
C LYS A 85 -0.10 -7.54 7.95
N GLY A 86 0.55 -6.78 7.09
CA GLY A 86 1.60 -7.27 6.22
C GLY A 86 2.73 -6.26 6.16
N SER A 87 3.80 -6.63 5.49
CA SER A 87 4.94 -5.74 5.33
C SER A 87 5.58 -5.89 3.96
N ILE A 88 6.22 -4.80 3.53
CA ILE A 88 7.03 -4.76 2.32
C ILE A 88 8.40 -4.27 2.75
N GLU A 89 9.42 -5.09 2.53
CA GLU A 89 10.80 -4.72 2.81
C GLU A 89 11.43 -4.13 1.55
N ILE A 90 11.98 -2.93 1.68
CA ILE A 90 12.65 -2.24 0.59
C ILE A 90 14.14 -2.14 0.92
N THR A 91 14.97 -2.65 0.04
CA THR A 91 16.41 -2.54 0.16
C THR A 91 16.93 -1.53 -0.86
N TYR A 92 17.55 -0.47 -0.39
CA TYR A 92 18.24 0.50 -1.22
C TYR A 92 19.73 0.19 -1.22
N ASN A 93 20.31 0.07 -2.42
CA ASN A 93 21.75 -0.09 -2.60
C ASN A 93 22.29 1.13 -3.34
N GLY A 94 23.00 2.00 -2.61
CA GLY A 94 23.57 3.22 -3.17
C GLY A 94 24.93 3.04 -3.82
N GLN A 95 25.42 1.82 -3.95
CA GLN A 95 26.72 1.57 -4.56
C GLN A 95 26.76 2.10 -6.00
N GLY A 96 27.75 2.90 -6.30
CA GLY A 96 27.89 3.51 -7.63
C GLY A 96 26.91 4.65 -7.91
N LYS A 97 26.13 5.08 -6.92
CA LYS A 97 25.21 6.21 -7.03
C LYS A 97 25.86 7.48 -6.54
N PHE A 98 25.28 8.61 -6.96
CA PHE A 98 25.71 9.90 -6.47
C PHE A 98 25.42 10.06 -4.99
N THR A 99 26.34 10.70 -4.28
CA THR A 99 26.14 11.07 -2.87
C THR A 99 25.15 12.23 -2.76
N GLY A 100 24.56 12.38 -1.59
CA GLY A 100 23.57 13.39 -1.30
C GLY A 100 22.21 12.81 -0.98
N HIS A 101 21.20 13.66 -0.97
CA HIS A 101 19.82 13.26 -0.71
C HIS A 101 19.26 12.42 -1.86
N PHE A 102 18.60 11.34 -1.50
CA PHE A 102 17.84 10.54 -2.45
C PHE A 102 16.43 10.30 -1.95
N LYS A 103 15.50 10.13 -2.88
CA LYS A 103 14.14 9.71 -2.62
C LYS A 103 13.69 8.83 -3.78
N LYS A 104 13.41 7.58 -3.48
CA LYS A 104 13.01 6.59 -4.50
C LYS A 104 11.58 6.16 -4.27
N SER A 105 10.80 6.11 -5.34
CA SER A 105 9.42 5.67 -5.29
C SER A 105 9.30 4.19 -5.59
N ILE A 106 8.37 3.55 -4.92
CA ILE A 106 8.00 2.16 -5.14
C ILE A 106 6.50 2.14 -5.38
N THR A 107 6.07 1.57 -6.49
CA THR A 107 4.67 1.44 -6.85
C THR A 107 4.18 0.04 -6.55
N ILE A 108 3.11 -0.05 -5.78
CA ILE A 108 2.50 -1.31 -5.37
C ILE A 108 1.20 -1.46 -6.15
N LYS A 109 1.09 -2.53 -6.92
CA LYS A 109 -0.15 -2.92 -7.60
C LYS A 109 -0.84 -4.01 -6.80
N SER A 110 -2.12 -3.83 -6.54
CA SER A 110 -2.90 -4.77 -5.74
C SER A 110 -4.34 -4.84 -6.23
N ASN A 111 -5.09 -5.77 -5.64
CA ASN A 111 -6.54 -5.87 -5.84
C ASN A 111 -7.33 -4.91 -4.93
N GLY A 112 -6.66 -4.01 -4.24
CA GLY A 112 -7.29 -3.08 -3.32
C GLY A 112 -8.11 -2.00 -4.00
N ARG A 113 -8.83 -1.22 -3.19
CA ARG A 113 -9.65 -0.10 -3.66
C ARG A 113 -8.82 0.89 -4.47
N THR A 114 -7.59 1.15 -4.03
CA THR A 114 -6.61 1.89 -4.79
C THR A 114 -5.71 0.88 -5.49
N GLU A 115 -5.87 0.76 -6.80
CA GLU A 115 -5.16 -0.24 -7.60
C GLU A 115 -3.64 -0.06 -7.56
N MET A 116 -3.18 1.20 -7.51
CA MET A 116 -1.76 1.54 -7.40
C MET A 116 -1.51 2.45 -6.21
N THR A 117 -0.60 2.05 -5.34
CA THR A 117 -0.18 2.83 -4.17
C THR A 117 1.32 3.06 -4.26
N ARG A 118 1.76 4.28 -3.94
CA ARG A 118 3.19 4.63 -3.93
C ARG A 118 3.68 4.80 -2.50
N ILE A 119 4.84 4.22 -2.25
CA ILE A 119 5.62 4.44 -1.04
C ILE A 119 7.01 4.93 -1.43
N TYR A 120 7.71 5.52 -0.48
CA TYR A 120 9.00 6.17 -0.75
C TYR A 120 10.02 5.80 0.30
N ILE A 121 11.24 5.54 -0.17
CA ILE A 121 12.41 5.45 0.70
C ILE A 121 13.30 6.66 0.41
N GLU A 122 13.73 7.35 1.46
CA GLU A 122 14.60 8.50 1.32
C GLU A 122 15.73 8.47 2.35
N GLY A 123 16.77 9.21 2.09
CA GLY A 123 17.91 9.33 2.97
C GLY A 123 18.99 10.20 2.38
N VAL A 124 20.12 10.25 3.05
CA VAL A 124 21.29 10.97 2.61
C VAL A 124 22.49 10.04 2.63
N MET A 125 23.11 9.85 1.48
CA MET A 125 24.37 9.10 1.39
C MET A 125 25.52 10.08 1.33
N GLU A 126 26.41 10.01 2.32
CA GLU A 126 27.59 10.88 2.38
C GLU A 126 28.74 10.31 1.56
N GLY A 127 29.46 11.20 0.88
CA GLY A 127 30.63 10.83 0.14
C GLY A 127 31.72 10.34 1.09
N GLY A 128 32.11 9.07 0.93
CA GLY A 128 33.31 8.56 1.57
C GLY A 128 34.55 9.04 0.81
N LYS A 129 35.48 9.55 1.53
CA LYS A 129 36.83 9.75 0.99
C LYS A 129 37.71 8.59 1.39
#